data_53fa5e9a73f98d5b0239c6dae4e6d497
#
_entry.id   53fa5e9a73f98d5b0239c6dae4e6d497
#
_cell.length_a   1.000
_cell.length_b   1.000
_cell.length_c   1.000
_cell.angle_alpha   90.00
_cell.angle_beta   90.00
_cell.angle_gamma   90.00
#
_symmetry.space_group_name_H-M   'P 1'
#
loop_
_entity.id
_entity.type
_entity.pdbx_description
1 polymer ?
#
loop_
_entity_poly.entity_id
_entity_poly.type
_entity_poly.pdbx_seq_one_letter_code
_entity_poly.pdbx_strand_id
1 'polypeptide(L)'
;MTLSAPDFALRACVVVPARDEEDLIGSCLKALATQERVAHDEYEVLLILDRCTDRTEARAREIAVGHRRLRLHLLDGPGEGSGPARRVGMDTACARLLQVGRPEGLIACTDADTVVAPDWLATQFRAVSQGAKAIGGRIELADDGSLPESVWRRHAEQGRLRHERLLSGPDPKGETQHWQFSGASLTLTAAVYREIGGLEPLPALEDEGLEKLLLEHRIPIERLLSVRVTTSPRLVGRASRGLSSDLARIALSLREESAEG
;
A
#
# COMPACT_ATOMS: atom_id res chain seq x y z
N MET A 1 -5.62 7.89 -21.58
CA MET A 1 -7.09 8.11 -21.48
C MET A 1 -7.35 9.27 -20.53
N THR A 2 -8.29 10.17 -20.84
CA THR A 2 -8.64 11.26 -19.90
C THR A 2 -9.58 10.69 -18.85
N LEU A 3 -9.21 10.80 -17.56
CA LEU A 3 -10.08 10.37 -16.46
C LEU A 3 -11.32 11.28 -16.37
N SER A 4 -12.44 10.73 -15.96
CA SER A 4 -13.62 11.55 -15.62
C SER A 4 -13.28 12.52 -14.48
N ALA A 5 -13.99 13.65 -14.41
CA ALA A 5 -13.84 14.58 -13.28
C ALA A 5 -14.11 13.85 -11.95
N PRO A 6 -13.36 14.17 -10.88
CA PRO A 6 -13.61 13.59 -9.56
C PRO A 6 -14.94 14.08 -8.99
N ASP A 7 -15.58 13.24 -8.18
CA ASP A 7 -16.80 13.60 -7.47
C ASP A 7 -16.52 14.61 -6.35
N PHE A 8 -17.41 15.52 -6.08
CA PHE A 8 -17.28 16.48 -4.96
C PHE A 8 -17.28 15.80 -3.58
N ALA A 9 -17.86 14.60 -3.48
CA ALA A 9 -17.84 13.79 -2.27
C ALA A 9 -16.49 13.08 -2.04
N LEU A 10 -15.60 13.07 -3.04
CA LEU A 10 -14.32 12.37 -2.99
C LEU A 10 -13.48 12.78 -1.77
N ARG A 11 -13.06 11.79 -0.98
CA ARG A 11 -12.21 11.94 0.21
C ARG A 11 -10.97 11.07 0.18
N ALA A 12 -10.96 10.02 -0.64
CA ALA A 12 -9.79 9.14 -0.80
C ALA A 12 -9.62 8.67 -2.24
N CYS A 13 -8.37 8.61 -2.68
CA CYS A 13 -7.95 7.86 -3.85
C CYS A 13 -7.07 6.69 -3.39
N VAL A 14 -7.47 5.47 -3.73
CA VAL A 14 -6.68 4.27 -3.46
C VAL A 14 -5.79 3.98 -4.66
N VAL A 15 -4.48 3.98 -4.46
CA VAL A 15 -3.47 3.75 -5.50
C VAL A 15 -3.01 2.30 -5.43
N VAL A 16 -3.17 1.58 -6.54
CA VAL A 16 -2.80 0.17 -6.67
C VAL A 16 -1.89 -0.01 -7.90
N PRO A 17 -0.56 -0.06 -7.74
CA PRO A 17 0.32 -0.47 -8.83
C PRO A 17 0.18 -1.96 -9.09
N ALA A 18 0.10 -2.38 -10.34
CA ALA A 18 -0.05 -3.78 -10.73
C ALA A 18 0.84 -4.12 -11.93
N ARG A 19 1.54 -5.25 -11.83
CA ARG A 19 2.30 -5.84 -12.92
C ARG A 19 2.17 -7.36 -12.88
N ASP A 20 1.47 -7.93 -13.86
CA ASP A 20 1.26 -9.39 -14.00
C ASP A 20 0.67 -10.04 -12.73
N GLU A 21 -0.49 -9.54 -12.28
CA GLU A 21 -1.19 -9.96 -11.04
C GLU A 21 -2.58 -10.58 -11.32
N GLU A 22 -2.75 -11.27 -12.47
CA GLU A 22 -4.04 -11.84 -12.88
C GLU A 22 -4.70 -12.74 -11.83
N ASP A 23 -3.89 -13.44 -11.03
CA ASP A 23 -4.39 -14.37 -10.00
C ASP A 23 -4.86 -13.65 -8.73
N LEU A 24 -4.27 -12.50 -8.37
CA LEU A 24 -4.45 -11.85 -7.06
C LEU A 24 -5.25 -10.54 -7.14
N ILE A 25 -5.20 -9.82 -8.26
CA ILE A 25 -5.88 -8.54 -8.44
C ILE A 25 -7.38 -8.61 -8.17
N GLY A 26 -8.00 -9.77 -8.45
CA GLY A 26 -9.42 -9.98 -8.19
C GLY A 26 -9.79 -9.88 -6.71
N SER A 27 -8.99 -10.47 -5.82
CA SER A 27 -9.19 -10.42 -4.36
C SER A 27 -8.93 -9.02 -3.80
N CYS A 28 -7.89 -8.34 -4.29
CA CYS A 28 -7.58 -6.95 -3.95
C CYS A 28 -8.77 -6.02 -4.28
N LEU A 29 -9.24 -6.04 -5.53
CA LEU A 29 -10.33 -5.16 -5.96
C LEU A 29 -11.67 -5.49 -5.32
N LYS A 30 -11.96 -6.75 -5.02
CA LYS A 30 -13.16 -7.13 -4.26
C LYS A 30 -13.15 -6.55 -2.86
N ALA A 31 -12.02 -6.63 -2.15
CA ALA A 31 -11.88 -6.03 -0.82
C ALA A 31 -12.05 -4.50 -0.87
N LEU A 32 -11.53 -3.85 -1.90
CA LEU A 32 -11.74 -2.41 -2.11
C LEU A 32 -13.17 -2.07 -2.50
N ALA A 33 -13.89 -2.94 -3.21
CA ALA A 33 -15.29 -2.74 -3.59
C ALA A 33 -16.28 -2.91 -2.43
N THR A 34 -15.86 -3.57 -1.35
CA THR A 34 -16.71 -3.94 -0.20
C THR A 34 -16.29 -3.23 1.09
N GLN A 35 -15.68 -2.04 0.96
CA GLN A 35 -15.33 -1.24 2.13
C GLN A 35 -16.57 -0.84 2.92
N GLU A 36 -16.49 -1.01 4.24
CA GLU A 36 -17.57 -0.72 5.18
C GLU A 36 -17.45 0.70 5.75
N ARG A 37 -18.58 1.30 6.12
CA ARG A 37 -18.67 2.61 6.80
C ARG A 37 -18.08 3.76 5.98
N VAL A 38 -17.99 3.59 4.66
CA VAL A 38 -17.57 4.59 3.70
C VAL A 38 -18.54 4.55 2.52
N ALA A 39 -19.04 5.71 2.10
CA ALA A 39 -19.90 5.78 0.93
C ALA A 39 -19.08 5.57 -0.36
N HIS A 40 -19.71 4.97 -1.38
CA HIS A 40 -19.01 4.63 -2.62
C HIS A 40 -18.57 5.85 -3.45
N ASP A 41 -19.14 7.01 -3.19
CA ASP A 41 -18.76 8.28 -3.81
C ASP A 41 -17.66 9.01 -3.04
N GLU A 42 -17.33 8.55 -1.83
CA GLU A 42 -16.24 9.13 -1.04
C GLU A 42 -14.85 8.64 -1.44
N TYR A 43 -14.74 7.55 -2.24
CA TYR A 43 -13.44 7.05 -2.68
C TYR A 43 -13.47 6.52 -4.11
N GLU A 44 -12.30 6.46 -4.72
CA GLU A 44 -12.05 5.83 -6.02
C GLU A 44 -10.75 5.05 -5.99
N VAL A 45 -10.61 4.09 -6.91
CA VAL A 45 -9.42 3.25 -7.06
C VAL A 45 -8.71 3.60 -8.36
N LEU A 46 -7.45 3.93 -8.25
CA LEU A 46 -6.53 4.18 -9.37
C LEU A 46 -5.64 2.94 -9.50
N LEU A 47 -5.95 2.07 -10.47
CA LEU A 47 -5.14 0.90 -10.78
C LEU A 47 -4.14 1.26 -11.87
N ILE A 48 -2.85 1.21 -11.55
CA ILE A 48 -1.76 1.56 -12.44
C ILE A 48 -1.20 0.28 -13.05
N LEU A 49 -1.50 0.06 -14.34
CA LEU A 49 -1.05 -1.11 -15.10
C LEU A 49 0.39 -0.88 -15.61
N ASP A 50 1.37 -1.47 -14.93
CA ASP A 50 2.79 -1.28 -15.23
C ASP A 50 3.31 -2.32 -16.22
N ARG A 51 2.92 -2.18 -17.50
CA ARG A 51 3.26 -3.12 -18.61
C ARG A 51 2.83 -4.57 -18.31
N CYS A 52 1.59 -4.76 -17.87
CA CYS A 52 1.02 -6.09 -17.71
C CYS A 52 0.99 -6.84 -19.05
N THR A 53 1.43 -8.09 -19.04
CA THR A 53 1.44 -8.98 -20.22
C THR A 53 0.45 -10.14 -20.08
N ASP A 54 -0.11 -10.32 -18.87
CA ASP A 54 -1.10 -11.31 -18.50
C ASP A 54 -2.55 -10.76 -18.57
N ARG A 55 -3.49 -11.40 -17.91
CA ARG A 55 -4.89 -11.01 -17.87
C ARG A 55 -5.25 -10.03 -16.74
N THR A 56 -4.28 -9.37 -16.10
CA THR A 56 -4.52 -8.45 -14.97
C THR A 56 -5.59 -7.40 -15.31
N GLU A 57 -5.47 -6.71 -16.46
CA GLU A 57 -6.45 -5.71 -16.89
C GLU A 57 -7.84 -6.32 -17.13
N ALA A 58 -7.92 -7.46 -17.81
CA ALA A 58 -9.18 -8.15 -18.07
C ALA A 58 -9.88 -8.54 -16.75
N ARG A 59 -9.14 -9.09 -15.81
CA ARG A 59 -9.65 -9.42 -14.47
C ARG A 59 -10.14 -8.19 -13.70
N ALA A 60 -9.41 -7.09 -13.74
CA ALA A 60 -9.82 -5.84 -13.11
C ALA A 60 -11.16 -5.33 -13.68
N ARG A 61 -11.32 -5.37 -15.01
CA ARG A 61 -12.58 -5.00 -15.68
C ARG A 61 -13.74 -5.94 -15.33
N GLU A 62 -13.50 -7.25 -15.24
CA GLU A 62 -14.50 -8.24 -14.81
C GLU A 62 -15.02 -7.90 -13.39
N ILE A 63 -14.13 -7.58 -12.45
CA ILE A 63 -14.51 -7.18 -11.10
C ILE A 63 -15.33 -5.89 -11.09
N ALA A 64 -14.92 -4.88 -11.86
CA ALA A 64 -15.65 -3.62 -11.95
C ALA A 64 -17.08 -3.80 -12.51
N VAL A 65 -17.28 -4.70 -13.47
CA VAL A 65 -18.62 -5.05 -13.98
C VAL A 65 -19.49 -5.69 -12.90
N GLY A 66 -18.92 -6.60 -12.09
CA GLY A 66 -19.61 -7.27 -11.00
C GLY A 66 -19.87 -6.35 -9.80
N HIS A 67 -19.06 -5.32 -9.60
CA HIS A 67 -19.14 -4.37 -8.51
C HIS A 67 -19.35 -2.94 -9.03
N ARG A 68 -20.54 -2.67 -9.59
CA ARG A 68 -20.88 -1.40 -10.28
C ARG A 68 -20.71 -0.13 -9.45
N ARG A 69 -20.59 -0.26 -8.14
CA ARG A 69 -20.34 0.87 -7.23
C ARG A 69 -18.86 1.15 -7.03
N LEU A 70 -17.95 0.24 -7.43
CA LEU A 70 -16.52 0.47 -7.41
C LEU A 70 -16.14 1.49 -8.50
N ARG A 71 -15.65 2.63 -8.10
CA ARG A 71 -15.10 3.64 -9.01
C ARG A 71 -13.66 3.26 -9.34
N LEU A 72 -13.49 2.43 -10.35
CA LEU A 72 -12.19 1.95 -10.81
C LEU A 72 -11.74 2.74 -12.04
N HIS A 73 -10.55 3.32 -11.94
CA HIS A 73 -9.85 3.96 -13.05
C HIS A 73 -8.60 3.16 -13.38
N LEU A 74 -8.41 2.84 -14.65
CA LEU A 74 -7.22 2.17 -15.16
C LEU A 74 -6.30 3.22 -15.77
N LEU A 75 -5.05 3.24 -15.37
CA LEU A 75 -4.00 4.11 -15.86
C LEU A 75 -2.81 3.27 -16.34
N ASP A 76 -2.14 3.73 -17.38
CA ASP A 76 -0.90 3.11 -17.84
C ASP A 76 0.26 3.55 -16.93
N GLY A 77 1.05 2.59 -16.48
CA GLY A 77 2.30 2.82 -15.75
C GLY A 77 3.48 3.02 -16.72
N PRO A 78 4.61 3.56 -16.21
CA PRO A 78 5.80 3.80 -17.06
C PRO A 78 6.54 2.52 -17.45
N GLY A 79 6.29 1.38 -16.80
CA GLY A 79 6.95 0.12 -17.02
C GLY A 79 8.33 0.01 -16.37
N GLU A 80 8.55 0.77 -15.31
CA GLU A 80 9.83 0.93 -14.63
C GLU A 80 9.83 0.35 -13.20
N GLY A 81 8.74 -0.32 -12.79
CA GLY A 81 8.60 -0.95 -11.48
C GLY A 81 7.57 -0.28 -10.58
N SER A 82 7.45 -0.80 -9.35
CA SER A 82 6.40 -0.40 -8.40
C SER A 82 6.47 1.07 -7.99
N GLY A 83 7.65 1.62 -7.73
CA GLY A 83 7.81 3.00 -7.29
C GLY A 83 7.39 4.02 -8.35
N PRO A 84 7.90 3.96 -9.60
CA PRO A 84 7.43 4.83 -10.68
C PRO A 84 5.94 4.69 -10.96
N ALA A 85 5.38 3.48 -10.96
CA ALA A 85 3.95 3.24 -11.11
C ALA A 85 3.15 3.86 -9.95
N ARG A 86 3.60 3.67 -8.70
CA ARG A 86 2.99 4.26 -7.50
C ARG A 86 3.02 5.78 -7.57
N ARG A 87 4.13 6.37 -8.01
CA ARG A 87 4.23 7.82 -8.20
C ARG A 87 3.15 8.35 -9.14
N VAL A 88 2.97 7.73 -10.32
CA VAL A 88 1.92 8.12 -11.27
C VAL A 88 0.55 8.11 -10.60
N GLY A 89 0.25 7.07 -9.81
CA GLY A 89 -1.00 6.96 -9.07
C GLY A 89 -1.15 8.05 -7.99
N MET A 90 -0.11 8.28 -7.18
CA MET A 90 -0.14 9.26 -6.09
C MET A 90 -0.21 10.70 -6.60
N ASP A 91 0.51 11.04 -7.68
CA ASP A 91 0.42 12.34 -8.32
C ASP A 91 -0.99 12.60 -8.87
N THR A 92 -1.59 11.59 -9.51
CA THR A 92 -2.96 11.63 -10.01
C THR A 92 -3.95 11.79 -8.85
N ALA A 93 -3.81 11.01 -7.78
CA ALA A 93 -4.63 11.07 -6.58
C ALA A 93 -4.58 12.46 -5.93
N CYS A 94 -3.38 13.01 -5.75
CA CYS A 94 -3.17 14.35 -5.21
C CYS A 94 -3.89 15.41 -6.05
N ALA A 95 -3.70 15.40 -7.36
CA ALA A 95 -4.35 16.35 -8.27
C ALA A 95 -5.87 16.29 -8.17
N ARG A 96 -6.46 15.07 -8.14
CA ARG A 96 -7.91 14.85 -8.07
C ARG A 96 -8.51 15.31 -6.73
N LEU A 97 -7.86 15.01 -5.62
CA LEU A 97 -8.28 15.45 -4.29
C LEU A 97 -8.22 16.98 -4.16
N LEU A 98 -7.14 17.60 -4.64
CA LEU A 98 -7.00 19.06 -4.62
C LEU A 98 -8.00 19.75 -5.55
N GLN A 99 -8.36 19.14 -6.69
CA GLN A 99 -9.35 19.66 -7.62
C GLN A 99 -10.74 19.81 -6.97
N VAL A 100 -11.10 18.93 -6.04
CA VAL A 100 -12.37 19.00 -5.28
C VAL A 100 -12.21 19.69 -3.91
N GLY A 101 -11.08 20.38 -3.68
CA GLY A 101 -10.86 21.13 -2.46
C GLY A 101 -10.66 20.28 -1.21
N ARG A 102 -10.06 19.09 -1.34
CA ARG A 102 -9.81 18.13 -0.25
C ARG A 102 -8.30 17.98 0.06
N PRO A 103 -7.61 18.99 0.60
CA PRO A 103 -6.19 18.88 0.95
C PRO A 103 -5.93 17.80 2.03
N GLU A 104 -6.90 17.54 2.92
CA GLU A 104 -6.85 16.45 3.91
C GLU A 104 -7.39 15.12 3.38
N GLY A 105 -7.71 15.03 2.09
CA GLY A 105 -8.11 13.78 1.43
C GLY A 105 -6.96 12.79 1.39
N LEU A 106 -7.29 11.50 1.42
CA LEU A 106 -6.31 10.41 1.53
C LEU A 106 -5.78 9.98 0.18
N ILE A 107 -4.47 9.93 0.06
CA ILE A 107 -3.74 9.16 -0.95
C ILE A 107 -3.36 7.84 -0.26
N ALA A 108 -4.20 6.82 -0.39
CA ALA A 108 -4.02 5.53 0.28
C ALA A 108 -3.43 4.51 -0.70
N CYS A 109 -2.31 3.90 -0.37
CA CYS A 109 -1.63 2.91 -1.22
C CYS A 109 -1.83 1.50 -0.68
N THR A 110 -2.04 0.56 -1.60
CA THR A 110 -1.96 -0.88 -1.34
C THR A 110 -1.40 -1.59 -2.57
N ASP A 111 -0.98 -2.85 -2.43
CA ASP A 111 -0.43 -3.61 -3.55
C ASP A 111 -1.50 -4.51 -4.19
N ALA A 112 -1.30 -4.89 -5.46
CA ALA A 112 -2.26 -5.68 -6.23
C ALA A 112 -2.45 -7.12 -5.71
N ASP A 113 -1.52 -7.62 -4.88
CA ASP A 113 -1.55 -8.92 -4.21
C ASP A 113 -1.99 -8.82 -2.74
N THR A 114 -2.56 -7.70 -2.36
CA THR A 114 -2.92 -7.36 -0.97
C THR A 114 -4.43 -7.18 -0.82
N VAL A 115 -4.98 -7.75 0.24
CA VAL A 115 -6.40 -7.66 0.63
C VAL A 115 -6.51 -6.75 1.85
N VAL A 116 -7.18 -5.63 1.69
CA VAL A 116 -7.43 -4.66 2.77
C VAL A 116 -8.57 -5.13 3.67
N ALA A 117 -8.51 -4.79 4.97
CA ALA A 117 -9.61 -5.08 5.91
C ALA A 117 -10.91 -4.34 5.51
N PRO A 118 -12.10 -4.86 5.86
CA PRO A 118 -13.37 -4.24 5.48
C PRO A 118 -13.53 -2.78 5.94
N ASP A 119 -12.92 -2.41 7.06
CA ASP A 119 -12.97 -1.06 7.62
C ASP A 119 -11.68 -0.25 7.42
N TRP A 120 -10.83 -0.67 6.47
CA TRP A 120 -9.51 -0.09 6.22
C TRP A 120 -9.57 1.42 5.92
N LEU A 121 -10.45 1.86 5.00
CA LEU A 121 -10.65 3.29 4.71
C LEU A 121 -11.31 4.04 5.86
N ALA A 122 -12.34 3.47 6.46
CA ALA A 122 -13.06 4.12 7.57
C ALA A 122 -12.15 4.39 8.78
N THR A 123 -11.23 3.46 9.07
CA THR A 123 -10.27 3.60 10.15
C THR A 123 -9.26 4.71 9.85
N GLN A 124 -8.80 4.83 8.62
CA GLN A 124 -7.90 5.90 8.18
C GLN A 124 -8.59 7.27 8.18
N PHE A 125 -9.85 7.36 7.74
CA PHE A 125 -10.62 8.60 7.86
C PHE A 125 -10.75 9.07 9.31
N ARG A 126 -10.94 8.13 10.25
CA ARG A 126 -10.97 8.45 11.67
C ARG A 126 -9.63 8.97 12.15
N ALA A 127 -8.52 8.31 11.80
CA ALA A 127 -7.18 8.76 12.19
C ALA A 127 -6.88 10.19 11.68
N VAL A 128 -7.21 10.50 10.42
CA VAL A 128 -7.01 11.85 9.89
C VAL A 128 -7.93 12.86 10.57
N SER A 129 -9.16 12.52 10.93
CA SER A 129 -10.04 13.40 11.72
C SER A 129 -9.49 13.69 13.12
N GLN A 130 -8.57 12.87 13.62
CA GLN A 130 -7.83 13.02 14.89
C GLN A 130 -6.47 13.71 14.71
N GLY A 131 -6.11 14.09 13.48
CA GLY A 131 -4.90 14.86 13.18
C GLY A 131 -3.77 14.08 12.51
N ALA A 132 -3.95 12.78 12.23
CA ALA A 132 -2.97 12.00 11.48
C ALA A 132 -2.79 12.57 10.07
N LYS A 133 -1.55 12.67 9.60
CA LYS A 133 -1.19 13.18 8.27
C LYS A 133 -0.51 12.12 7.40
N ALA A 134 0.19 11.19 8.04
CA ALA A 134 0.81 10.01 7.44
C ALA A 134 0.46 8.78 8.29
N ILE A 135 0.05 7.69 7.65
CA ILE A 135 -0.43 6.47 8.32
C ILE A 135 0.28 5.26 7.73
N GLY A 136 0.89 4.44 8.60
CA GLY A 136 1.35 3.10 8.28
C GLY A 136 0.34 2.09 8.80
N GLY A 137 -0.13 1.17 7.95
CA GLY A 137 -1.00 0.09 8.35
C GLY A 137 -0.24 -1.19 8.67
N ARG A 138 -0.82 -2.04 9.52
CA ARG A 138 -0.33 -3.38 9.85
C ARG A 138 -0.46 -4.29 8.63
N ILE A 139 0.68 -4.83 8.19
CA ILE A 139 0.76 -5.77 7.07
C ILE A 139 0.95 -7.17 7.63
N GLU A 140 0.01 -8.04 7.37
CA GLU A 140 0.04 -9.45 7.76
C GLU A 140 0.23 -10.32 6.51
N LEU A 141 0.92 -11.46 6.66
CA LEU A 141 1.06 -12.41 5.58
C LEU A 141 -0.19 -13.31 5.53
N ALA A 142 -0.65 -13.67 4.33
CA ALA A 142 -1.73 -14.63 4.19
C ALA A 142 -1.27 -16.01 4.66
N ASP A 143 -2.08 -16.66 5.47
CA ASP A 143 -1.86 -18.05 5.89
C ASP A 143 -2.52 -19.00 4.88
N ASP A 144 -1.82 -19.21 3.76
CA ASP A 144 -2.24 -20.10 2.67
C ASP A 144 -1.48 -21.45 2.65
N GLY A 145 -0.66 -21.69 3.68
CA GLY A 145 0.16 -22.88 3.81
C GLY A 145 1.40 -22.92 2.91
N SER A 146 1.65 -21.87 2.11
CA SER A 146 2.80 -21.84 1.18
C SER A 146 4.13 -21.53 1.86
N LEU A 147 4.10 -20.84 3.00
CA LEU A 147 5.29 -20.40 3.72
C LEU A 147 5.61 -21.34 4.89
N PRO A 148 6.83 -21.90 4.99
CA PRO A 148 7.25 -22.73 6.12
C PRO A 148 7.15 -21.95 7.46
N GLU A 149 6.69 -22.64 8.51
CA GLU A 149 6.54 -22.04 9.86
C GLU A 149 7.84 -21.41 10.39
N SER A 150 9.00 -22.02 10.07
CA SER A 150 10.30 -21.45 10.45
C SER A 150 10.57 -20.09 9.83
N VAL A 151 10.15 -19.88 8.58
CA VAL A 151 10.27 -18.58 7.88
C VAL A 151 9.33 -17.57 8.50
N TRP A 152 8.07 -17.95 8.79
CA TRP A 152 7.11 -17.14 9.52
C TRP A 152 7.68 -16.64 10.86
N ARG A 153 8.19 -17.54 11.65
CA ARG A 153 8.74 -17.24 12.98
C ARG A 153 9.94 -16.30 12.88
N ARG A 154 10.87 -16.53 11.96
CA ARG A 154 12.05 -15.65 11.74
C ARG A 154 11.61 -14.28 11.22
N HIS A 155 10.65 -14.20 10.33
CA HIS A 155 10.10 -12.92 9.85
C HIS A 155 9.43 -12.13 10.98
N ALA A 156 8.62 -12.78 11.81
CA ALA A 156 7.97 -12.14 12.97
C ALA A 156 9.00 -11.62 13.98
N GLU A 157 10.06 -12.37 14.26
CA GLU A 157 11.15 -11.95 15.15
C GLU A 157 11.89 -10.71 14.60
N GLN A 158 12.22 -10.71 13.31
CA GLN A 158 12.82 -9.53 12.67
C GLN A 158 11.91 -8.30 12.76
N GLY A 159 10.60 -8.48 12.59
CA GLY A 159 9.60 -7.43 12.77
C GLY A 159 9.60 -6.86 14.18
N ARG A 160 9.67 -7.71 15.21
CA ARG A 160 9.78 -7.29 16.61
C ARG A 160 11.03 -6.44 16.84
N LEU A 161 12.18 -6.90 16.36
CA LEU A 161 13.44 -6.16 16.49
C LEU A 161 13.41 -4.81 15.76
N ARG A 162 12.76 -4.73 14.58
CA ARG A 162 12.57 -3.46 13.86
C ARG A 162 11.70 -2.50 14.68
N HIS A 163 10.62 -3.00 15.29
CA HIS A 163 9.75 -2.19 16.14
C HIS A 163 10.49 -1.66 17.38
N GLU A 164 11.26 -2.48 18.07
CA GLU A 164 12.08 -2.06 19.22
C GLU A 164 13.08 -0.96 18.85
N ARG A 165 13.76 -1.09 17.69
CA ARG A 165 14.67 -0.06 17.19
C ARG A 165 13.93 1.25 16.88
N LEU A 166 12.77 1.17 16.25
CA LEU A 166 11.94 2.34 15.97
C LEU A 166 11.53 3.07 17.25
N LEU A 167 11.12 2.34 18.28
CA LEU A 167 10.76 2.93 19.58
C LEU A 167 11.96 3.58 20.31
N SER A 168 13.17 3.10 20.05
CA SER A 168 14.41 3.62 20.66
C SER A 168 15.03 4.78 19.90
N GLY A 169 14.55 5.07 18.68
CA GLY A 169 15.09 6.13 17.81
C GLY A 169 14.73 7.56 18.27
N PRO A 170 15.42 8.57 17.73
CA PRO A 170 15.23 9.99 18.10
C PRO A 170 14.05 10.69 17.43
N ASP A 171 13.31 10.00 16.55
CA ASP A 171 12.38 10.60 15.59
C ASP A 171 11.09 11.15 16.21
N PRO A 172 10.44 12.15 15.57
CA PRO A 172 9.11 12.59 15.96
C PRO A 172 8.13 11.43 15.79
N LYS A 173 7.72 10.88 16.93
CA LYS A 173 6.88 9.68 16.96
C LYS A 173 5.42 10.10 16.99
N GLY A 174 4.69 9.74 15.93
CA GLY A 174 3.28 9.53 16.04
C GLY A 174 2.96 8.30 16.89
N GLU A 175 1.71 7.90 16.97
CA GLU A 175 1.32 6.66 17.63
C GLU A 175 1.98 5.46 16.90
N THR A 176 2.90 4.77 17.57
CA THR A 176 3.72 3.71 16.98
C THR A 176 3.40 2.37 17.59
N GLN A 177 2.37 1.69 17.07
CA GLN A 177 1.92 0.38 17.55
C GLN A 177 2.63 -0.80 16.85
N HIS A 178 3.27 -0.56 15.70
CA HIS A 178 4.09 -1.50 14.94
C HIS A 178 5.16 -0.75 14.13
N TRP A 179 6.02 -1.46 13.39
CA TRP A 179 7.13 -0.84 12.66
C TRP A 179 6.84 -0.50 11.20
N GLN A 180 5.76 -1.04 10.61
CA GLN A 180 5.54 -1.01 9.16
C GLN A 180 5.07 0.35 8.67
N PHE A 181 5.67 0.78 7.57
CA PHE A 181 5.23 1.84 6.69
C PHE A 181 5.70 1.45 5.29
N SER A 182 4.85 0.86 4.48
CA SER A 182 5.24 0.25 3.22
C SER A 182 4.15 0.35 2.17
N GLY A 183 4.51 0.19 0.90
CA GLY A 183 3.62 0.28 -0.26
C GLY A 183 2.33 -0.52 -0.15
N ALA A 184 2.36 -1.65 0.55
CA ALA A 184 1.17 -2.47 0.79
C ALA A 184 0.13 -1.80 1.71
N SER A 185 0.54 -0.86 2.59
CA SER A 185 -0.38 -0.10 3.45
C SER A 185 0.27 1.18 3.97
N LEU A 186 0.41 2.17 3.10
CA LEU A 186 0.81 3.52 3.47
C LEU A 186 -0.22 4.55 2.99
N THR A 187 -0.39 5.62 3.74
CA THR A 187 -1.33 6.69 3.38
C THR A 187 -0.76 8.04 3.78
N LEU A 188 -0.96 9.03 2.93
CA LEU A 188 -0.67 10.43 3.18
C LEU A 188 -1.92 11.27 2.90
N THR A 189 -2.04 12.43 3.54
CA THR A 189 -2.97 13.47 3.05
C THR A 189 -2.41 14.11 1.77
N ALA A 190 -3.29 14.60 0.89
CA ALA A 190 -2.87 15.28 -0.33
C ALA A 190 -2.03 16.54 -0.03
N ALA A 191 -2.31 17.22 1.08
CA ALA A 191 -1.53 18.38 1.55
C ALA A 191 -0.09 17.99 1.85
N VAL A 192 0.11 16.91 2.64
CA VAL A 192 1.44 16.39 2.98
C VAL A 192 2.18 15.92 1.74
N TYR A 193 1.54 15.13 0.89
CA TYR A 193 2.16 14.65 -0.35
C TYR A 193 2.71 15.79 -1.21
N ARG A 194 1.93 16.86 -1.34
CA ARG A 194 2.37 18.08 -2.05
C ARG A 194 3.49 18.84 -1.31
N GLU A 195 3.41 18.93 0.02
CA GLU A 195 4.38 19.64 0.87
C GLU A 195 5.78 19.02 0.75
N ILE A 196 5.86 17.68 0.75
CA ILE A 196 7.14 16.95 0.65
C ILE A 196 7.66 16.82 -0.79
N GLY A 197 6.93 17.32 -1.81
CA GLY A 197 7.35 17.27 -3.21
C GLY A 197 7.04 15.95 -3.93
N GLY A 198 6.21 15.08 -3.34
CA GLY A 198 5.80 13.82 -3.93
C GLY A 198 6.70 12.64 -3.61
N LEU A 199 6.44 11.50 -4.27
CA LEU A 199 7.22 10.27 -4.13
C LEU A 199 8.42 10.27 -5.08
N GLU A 200 9.63 9.94 -4.59
CA GLU A 200 10.76 9.69 -5.49
C GLU A 200 10.52 8.36 -6.26
N PRO A 201 10.62 8.38 -7.61
CA PRO A 201 10.27 7.21 -8.42
C PRO A 201 11.41 6.18 -8.46
N LEU A 202 11.79 5.66 -7.30
CA LEU A 202 12.78 4.58 -7.20
C LEU A 202 12.18 3.25 -7.66
N PRO A 203 12.90 2.41 -8.39
CA PRO A 203 12.40 1.11 -8.85
C PRO A 203 11.99 0.16 -7.73
N ALA A 204 12.54 0.34 -6.52
CA ALA A 204 12.23 -0.42 -5.32
C ALA A 204 12.60 0.38 -4.07
N LEU A 205 11.96 0.09 -2.91
CA LEU A 205 12.18 0.77 -1.62
C LEU A 205 11.84 2.27 -1.66
N GLU A 206 10.91 2.65 -2.51
CA GLU A 206 10.38 4.00 -2.61
C GLU A 206 9.68 4.44 -1.31
N ASP A 207 9.16 3.48 -0.55
CA ASP A 207 8.52 3.68 0.75
C ASP A 207 9.54 4.04 1.85
N GLU A 208 10.74 3.44 1.83
CA GLU A 208 11.83 3.84 2.74
C GLU A 208 12.29 5.29 2.45
N GLY A 209 12.39 5.66 1.18
CA GLY A 209 12.68 7.04 0.76
C GLY A 209 11.60 8.03 1.23
N LEU A 210 10.33 7.64 1.10
CA LEU A 210 9.19 8.43 1.55
C LEU A 210 9.18 8.60 3.08
N GLU A 211 9.47 7.53 3.84
CA GLU A 211 9.57 7.59 5.30
C GLU A 211 10.66 8.57 5.75
N LYS A 212 11.84 8.52 5.10
CA LYS A 212 12.94 9.45 5.35
C LYS A 212 12.54 10.89 5.06
N LEU A 213 11.85 11.13 3.95
CA LEU A 213 11.39 12.46 3.56
C LEU A 213 10.36 13.03 4.55
N LEU A 214 9.43 12.20 5.04
CA LEU A 214 8.49 12.59 6.10
C LEU A 214 9.22 13.00 7.39
N LEU A 215 10.26 12.26 7.74
CA LEU A 215 11.10 12.56 8.89
C LEU A 215 11.83 13.90 8.74
N GLU A 216 12.44 14.16 7.59
CA GLU A 216 13.12 15.43 7.28
C GLU A 216 12.15 16.63 7.41
N HIS A 217 10.89 16.45 7.01
CA HIS A 217 9.82 17.42 7.14
C HIS A 217 9.17 17.44 8.54
N ARG A 218 9.63 16.58 9.47
CA ARG A 218 9.07 16.45 10.84
C ARG A 218 7.58 16.10 10.85
N ILE A 219 7.15 15.30 9.90
CA ILE A 219 5.78 14.79 9.81
C ILE A 219 5.74 13.43 10.48
N PRO A 220 5.01 13.27 11.60
CA PRO A 220 4.91 12.01 12.30
C PRO A 220 4.12 10.99 11.48
N ILE A 221 4.52 9.71 11.56
CA ILE A 221 3.80 8.59 10.96
C ILE A 221 3.04 7.87 12.06
N GLU A 222 1.71 7.84 11.95
CA GLU A 222 0.84 7.06 12.83
C GLU A 222 0.84 5.60 12.35
N ARG A 223 1.46 4.70 13.11
CA ARG A 223 1.54 3.26 12.80
C ARG A 223 0.50 2.50 13.60
N LEU A 224 -0.66 2.23 12.97
CA LEU A 224 -1.88 1.81 13.64
C LEU A 224 -2.19 0.34 13.39
N LEU A 225 -2.31 -0.47 14.46
CA LEU A 225 -2.74 -1.88 14.37
C LEU A 225 -4.18 -2.02 13.85
N SER A 226 -5.00 -0.99 13.97
CA SER A 226 -6.38 -0.98 13.48
C SER A 226 -6.49 -0.81 11.95
N VAL A 227 -5.45 -0.28 11.29
CA VAL A 227 -5.35 -0.21 9.82
C VAL A 227 -4.66 -1.47 9.33
N ARG A 228 -5.40 -2.45 8.81
CA ARG A 228 -4.87 -3.79 8.52
C ARG A 228 -5.02 -4.18 7.06
N VAL A 229 -4.00 -4.87 6.57
CA VAL A 229 -4.01 -5.54 5.27
C VAL A 229 -3.38 -6.92 5.38
N THR A 230 -3.77 -7.83 4.50
CA THR A 230 -3.18 -9.17 4.36
C THR A 230 -2.57 -9.27 2.97
N THR A 231 -1.27 -9.55 2.87
CA THR A 231 -0.55 -9.63 1.61
C THR A 231 -0.06 -11.06 1.30
N SER A 232 0.26 -11.32 0.05
CA SER A 232 0.76 -12.62 -0.41
C SER A 232 2.11 -12.96 0.22
N PRO A 233 2.31 -14.18 0.77
CA PRO A 233 3.57 -14.64 1.35
C PRO A 233 4.55 -15.19 0.30
N ARG A 234 4.35 -14.89 -0.98
CA ARG A 234 5.18 -15.40 -2.08
C ARG A 234 6.66 -15.12 -1.90
N LEU A 235 7.49 -16.10 -2.23
CA LEU A 235 8.95 -16.00 -2.19
C LEU A 235 9.55 -15.41 -3.48
N VAL A 236 8.78 -15.37 -4.55
CA VAL A 236 9.18 -14.82 -5.85
C VAL A 236 8.27 -13.63 -6.16
N GLY A 237 8.80 -12.44 -6.08
CA GLY A 237 8.13 -11.19 -6.40
C GLY A 237 8.62 -10.58 -7.71
N ARG A 238 7.94 -9.52 -8.21
CA ARG A 238 8.34 -8.76 -9.41
C ARG A 238 9.37 -7.68 -9.08
N ALA A 239 9.36 -7.16 -7.86
CA ALA A 239 10.37 -6.22 -7.39
C ALA A 239 11.66 -6.94 -7.03
N SER A 240 12.80 -6.33 -7.35
CA SER A 240 14.13 -6.87 -7.01
C SER A 240 14.44 -6.82 -5.50
N ARG A 241 13.71 -6.02 -4.75
CA ARG A 241 13.82 -5.82 -3.28
C ARG A 241 12.43 -5.68 -2.68
N GLY A 242 12.29 -5.91 -1.38
CA GLY A 242 11.04 -5.83 -0.65
C GLY A 242 10.65 -7.17 -0.01
N LEU A 243 9.39 -7.31 0.40
CA LEU A 243 8.91 -8.42 1.24
C LEU A 243 9.25 -9.81 0.68
N SER A 244 8.95 -10.08 -0.60
CA SER A 244 9.24 -11.40 -1.20
C SER A 244 10.73 -11.74 -1.20
N SER A 245 11.60 -10.76 -1.47
CA SER A 245 13.07 -10.93 -1.41
C SER A 245 13.54 -11.17 0.02
N ASP A 246 12.93 -10.50 1.00
CA ASP A 246 13.24 -10.70 2.42
C ASP A 246 12.83 -12.11 2.89
N LEU A 247 11.63 -12.56 2.52
CA LEU A 247 11.16 -13.92 2.82
C LEU A 247 12.01 -15.00 2.15
N ALA A 248 12.40 -14.79 0.88
CA ALA A 248 13.28 -15.71 0.16
C ALA A 248 14.67 -15.80 0.83
N ARG A 249 15.25 -14.69 1.26
CA ARG A 249 16.54 -14.66 1.98
C ARG A 249 16.46 -15.39 3.31
N ILE A 250 15.36 -15.21 4.09
CA ILE A 250 15.12 -15.95 5.33
C ILE A 250 15.04 -17.45 5.03
N ALA A 251 14.31 -17.84 3.99
CA ALA A 251 14.17 -19.25 3.62
C ALA A 251 15.52 -19.90 3.21
N LEU A 252 16.38 -19.16 2.52
CA LEU A 252 17.73 -19.62 2.16
C LEU A 252 18.61 -19.78 3.40
N SER A 253 18.69 -18.77 4.26
CA SER A 253 19.50 -18.81 5.48
C SER A 253 19.13 -20.01 6.38
N LEU A 254 17.82 -20.29 6.55
CA LEU A 254 17.36 -21.42 7.35
C LEU A 254 17.72 -22.79 6.74
N ARG A 255 17.81 -22.88 5.40
CA ARG A 255 18.26 -24.12 4.72
C ARG A 255 19.77 -24.34 4.93
N GLU A 256 20.58 -23.29 4.87
CA GLU A 256 22.02 -23.35 5.11
C GLU A 256 22.30 -23.76 6.56
N GLU A 257 21.65 -23.12 7.55
CA GLU A 257 21.75 -23.47 8.96
C GLU A 257 21.37 -24.96 9.23
N SER A 258 20.40 -25.52 8.48
CA SER A 258 19.98 -26.91 8.62
C SER A 258 20.92 -27.91 7.90
N ALA A 259 21.78 -27.47 6.97
CA ALA A 259 22.71 -28.32 6.26
C ALA A 259 24.09 -28.43 6.97
N GLU A 260 24.37 -27.49 7.88
CA GLU A 260 25.63 -27.42 8.65
C GLU A 260 25.53 -28.08 10.04
N GLY A 261 24.30 -28.45 10.52
CA GLY A 261 24.01 -29.09 11.81
C GLY A 261 23.60 -30.55 11.69
#